data_d753c01a6cdd4f854b9f06bfed7ffdc4
#
_entry.id   d753c01a6cdd4f854b9f06bfed7ffdc4
#
_cell.length_a   1.000
_cell.length_b   1.000
_cell.length_c   1.000
_cell.angle_alpha   90.00
_cell.angle_beta   90.00
_cell.angle_gamma   90.00
#
_symmetry.space_group_name_H-M   'P 1'
#
loop_
_entity.id
_entity.type
_entity.pdbx_description
1 polymer ?
#
loop_
_entity_poly.entity_id
_entity_poly.type
_entity_poly.pdbx_seq_one_letter_code
_entity_poly.pdbx_strand_id
1 'polypeptide(L)'
;MPYAGKTNLSGEIHVVLWQLPEKTAEKPYGLMKYRLYYGLHDGTCVLRYDNETGKGDHRHRGDQEEPYQFKDVETLVGDFLQDIERARRG
;
A
#
# COMPACT_ATOMS: atom_id res chain seq x y z
N MET A 1 26.29 -3.48 3.32
CA MET A 1 25.93 -2.98 3.28
C MET A 1 25.71 -2.26 2.81
N PRO A 2 25.62 -2.34 2.59
CA PRO A 2 25.52 -1.56 2.21
C PRO A 2 24.82 -0.79 1.90
N TYR A 3 24.61 -0.73 1.50
CA TYR A 3 23.91 0.00 1.23
C TYR A 3 23.60 0.86 2.08
N ALA A 4 24.03 0.67 2.71
CA ALA A 4 23.75 1.41 3.77
C ALA A 4 23.55 2.78 3.47
N GLY A 5 24.35 3.30 2.81
CA GLY A 5 24.21 4.66 2.60
C GLY A 5 22.88 5.01 2.19
N LYS A 6 22.27 4.19 1.51
CA LYS A 6 21.04 4.51 1.08
C LYS A 6 20.11 4.52 2.09
N THR A 7 20.45 4.10 3.13
CA THR A 7 19.52 4.09 4.13
C THR A 7 18.99 5.35 4.49
N ASN A 8 19.51 6.36 3.98
CA ASN A 8 18.89 7.59 4.24
C ASN A 8 17.49 7.53 3.75
N LEU A 9 17.17 6.60 2.91
CA LEU A 9 15.81 6.44 2.52
C LEU A 9 15.09 5.50 3.42
N SER A 10 15.66 5.16 4.52
CA SER A 10 14.98 4.29 5.44
C SER A 10 13.73 4.97 5.95
N GLY A 11 12.73 4.19 6.15
CA GLY A 11 11.47 4.67 6.65
C GLY A 11 10.75 3.52 7.28
N GLU A 12 9.46 3.64 7.40
CA GLU A 12 8.64 2.63 8.05
C GLU A 12 7.64 2.08 7.06
N ILE A 13 7.48 0.76 7.06
CA ILE A 13 6.51 0.09 6.25
C ILE A 13 5.48 -0.51 7.19
N HIS A 14 4.21 -0.21 6.95
CA HIS A 14 3.13 -0.75 7.74
C HIS A 14 2.18 -1.46 6.79
N VAL A 15 1.89 -2.72 7.07
CA VAL A 15 0.99 -3.49 6.25
C VAL A 15 -0.09 -4.05 7.16
N VAL A 16 -1.33 -3.69 6.88
CA VAL A 16 -2.46 -4.20 7.62
C VAL A 16 -3.42 -4.81 6.61
N LEU A 17 -3.70 -6.09 6.79
CA LEU A 17 -4.59 -6.81 5.90
C LEU A 17 -5.53 -7.62 6.78
N TRP A 18 -6.84 -7.51 6.54
CA TRP A 18 -7.76 -8.37 7.26
C TRP A 18 -8.99 -8.60 6.39
N GLN A 19 -9.60 -9.74 6.61
CA GLN A 19 -10.75 -10.14 5.83
C GLN A 19 -11.98 -10.02 6.71
N LEU A 20 -12.97 -9.30 6.24
CA LEU A 20 -14.23 -9.17 6.95
C LEU A 20 -15.07 -10.41 6.67
N PRO A 21 -15.86 -10.84 7.65
CA PRO A 21 -16.65 -12.06 7.48
C PRO A 21 -17.86 -11.89 6.58
N GLU A 22 -18.34 -10.67 6.38
CA GLU A 22 -19.53 -10.48 5.57
C GLU A 22 -19.25 -10.82 4.12
N LYS A 23 -20.17 -11.51 3.49
CA LYS A 23 -20.05 -11.84 2.10
C LYS A 23 -21.23 -11.24 1.38
N THR A 24 -21.03 -10.84 0.14
CA THR A 24 -22.09 -10.27 -0.66
C THR A 24 -22.12 -11.01 -1.99
N ALA A 25 -23.14 -10.72 -2.79
CA ALA A 25 -23.23 -11.33 -4.10
C ALA A 25 -22.05 -10.95 -4.97
N GLU A 26 -21.56 -9.73 -4.83
CA GLU A 26 -20.42 -9.28 -5.61
C GLU A 26 -19.10 -9.79 -5.05
N LYS A 27 -19.06 -10.07 -3.75
CA LYS A 27 -17.82 -10.51 -3.11
C LYS A 27 -18.09 -11.74 -2.26
N PRO A 28 -18.26 -12.89 -2.93
CA PRO A 28 -18.61 -14.11 -2.21
C PRO A 28 -17.49 -14.60 -1.31
N TYR A 29 -16.28 -14.08 -1.49
CA TYR A 29 -15.17 -14.47 -0.63
C TYR A 29 -15.05 -13.56 0.59
N GLY A 30 -15.97 -12.62 0.75
CA GLY A 30 -15.88 -11.64 1.81
C GLY A 30 -15.14 -10.40 1.34
N LEU A 31 -15.10 -9.40 2.22
CA LEU A 31 -14.42 -8.18 1.90
C LEU A 31 -13.03 -8.20 2.48
N MET A 32 -12.05 -7.81 1.67
CA MET A 32 -10.69 -7.67 2.15
C MET A 32 -10.45 -6.21 2.40
N LYS A 33 -10.06 -5.86 3.63
CA LYS A 33 -9.67 -4.50 3.96
C LYS A 33 -8.16 -4.46 4.03
N TYR A 34 -7.57 -3.41 3.51
CA TYR A 34 -6.12 -3.32 3.56
C TYR A 34 -5.68 -1.88 3.65
N ARG A 35 -4.51 -1.71 4.25
CA ARG A 35 -3.82 -0.44 4.27
C ARG A 35 -2.34 -0.75 4.27
N LEU A 36 -1.66 -0.33 3.22
CA LEU A 36 -0.22 -0.50 3.09
C LEU A 36 0.36 0.90 3.05
N TYR A 37 1.37 1.16 3.86
CA TYR A 37 1.91 2.49 4.03
C TYR A 37 3.43 2.43 4.05
N TYR A 38 4.06 3.37 3.37
CA TYR A 38 5.49 3.55 3.44
C TYR A 38 5.75 5.03 3.67
N GLY A 39 6.41 5.36 4.75
CA GLY A 39 6.72 6.73 5.09
C GLY A 39 8.11 6.89 5.61
N LEU A 40 8.59 8.11 5.63
CA LEU A 40 9.91 8.41 6.13
C LEU A 40 9.85 8.70 7.61
N HIS A 41 11.02 8.70 8.26
CA HIS A 41 11.06 8.92 9.70
C HIS A 41 10.59 10.32 10.09
N ASP A 42 10.63 11.26 9.18
CA ASP A 42 10.18 12.61 9.48
C ASP A 42 8.67 12.76 9.37
N GLY A 43 7.96 11.67 9.10
CA GLY A 43 6.51 11.71 9.02
C GLY A 43 5.96 11.87 7.62
N THR A 44 6.82 12.02 6.63
CA THR A 44 6.36 12.16 5.25
C THR A 44 5.80 10.84 4.75
N CYS A 45 4.57 10.87 4.25
CA CYS A 45 3.98 9.68 3.65
C CYS A 45 4.43 9.63 2.18
N VAL A 46 5.11 8.58 1.81
CA VAL A 46 5.60 8.42 0.45
C VAL A 46 4.60 7.64 -0.38
N LEU A 47 4.08 6.54 0.17
CA LEU A 47 3.13 5.69 -0.53
C LEU A 47 2.07 5.21 0.42
N ARG A 48 0.86 5.06 -0.07
CA ARG A 48 -0.21 4.48 0.72
C ARG A 48 -1.22 3.84 -0.23
N TYR A 49 -1.54 2.59 0.03
CA TYR A 49 -2.58 1.88 -0.70
C TYR A 49 -3.66 1.52 0.32
N ASP A 50 -4.91 1.82 0.04
CA ASP A 50 -5.98 1.38 0.94
C ASP A 50 -7.30 1.33 0.19
N ASN A 51 -8.29 0.71 0.81
CA ASN A 51 -9.62 0.60 0.24
C ASN A 51 -10.66 1.01 1.26
N GLU A 52 -10.66 2.26 1.60
CA GLU A 52 -11.58 2.77 2.57
C GLU A 52 -13.02 2.63 2.10
N THR A 53 -13.90 2.31 3.03
CA THR A 53 -15.31 2.10 2.72
C THR A 53 -15.88 3.33 2.02
N GLY A 54 -16.58 3.09 0.93
CA GLY A 54 -17.24 4.16 0.20
C GLY A 54 -16.39 4.85 -0.83
N LYS A 55 -15.07 4.65 -0.78
CA LYS A 55 -14.21 5.28 -1.75
C LYS A 55 -13.59 4.30 -2.72
N GLY A 56 -13.66 3.02 -2.41
CA GLY A 56 -13.05 2.02 -3.26
C GLY A 56 -11.56 1.96 -3.05
N ASP A 57 -10.91 1.23 -3.92
CA ASP A 57 -9.47 1.00 -3.80
C ASP A 57 -8.73 2.16 -4.43
N HIS A 58 -7.72 2.65 -3.75
CA HIS A 58 -6.94 3.75 -4.30
C HIS A 58 -5.53 3.72 -3.75
N ARG A 59 -4.66 4.48 -4.41
CA ARG A 59 -3.25 4.52 -4.10
C ARG A 59 -2.81 5.97 -4.09
N HIS A 60 -1.99 6.33 -3.10
CA HIS A 60 -1.40 7.65 -3.02
C HIS A 60 0.10 7.54 -3.24
N ARG A 61 0.64 8.40 -4.08
CA ARG A 61 2.08 8.50 -4.26
C ARG A 61 2.44 9.97 -4.13
N GLY A 62 3.07 10.32 -3.01
CA GLY A 62 3.31 11.70 -2.70
C GLY A 62 1.99 12.39 -2.47
N ASP A 63 1.73 13.45 -3.20
CA ASP A 63 0.47 14.16 -3.08
C ASP A 63 -0.50 13.79 -4.20
N GLN A 64 -0.22 12.75 -4.95
CA GLN A 64 -1.11 12.31 -6.01
C GLN A 64 -1.90 11.10 -5.58
N GLU A 65 -3.18 11.10 -5.92
CA GLU A 65 -4.06 10.00 -5.59
C GLU A 65 -4.64 9.47 -6.89
N GLU A 66 -4.68 8.15 -7.02
CA GLU A 66 -5.22 7.55 -8.23
C GLU A 66 -5.97 6.27 -7.88
N PRO A 67 -6.91 5.84 -8.70
CA PRO A 67 -7.59 4.58 -8.45
C PRO A 67 -6.62 3.43 -8.56
N TYR A 68 -6.89 2.38 -7.80
CA TYR A 68 -6.07 1.16 -7.85
C TYR A 68 -7.03 -0.01 -8.03
N GLN A 69 -6.68 -0.93 -8.91
CA GLN A 69 -7.52 -2.08 -9.13
C GLN A 69 -6.98 -3.26 -8.37
N PHE A 70 -7.64 -3.63 -7.30
CA PHE A 70 -7.22 -4.75 -6.48
C PHE A 70 -7.55 -6.05 -7.19
N LYS A 71 -6.60 -6.95 -7.26
CA LYS A 71 -6.80 -8.27 -7.84
C LYS A 71 -6.68 -9.33 -6.77
N ASP A 72 -5.57 -9.36 -6.08
CA ASP A 72 -5.34 -10.31 -5.00
C ASP A 72 -4.25 -9.75 -4.11
N VAL A 73 -4.05 -10.40 -2.97
CA VAL A 73 -3.10 -9.89 -1.98
C VAL A 73 -1.68 -9.95 -2.50
N GLU A 74 -1.37 -11.01 -3.23
CA GLU A 74 0.00 -11.16 -3.73
C GLU A 74 0.34 -10.04 -4.71
N THR A 75 -0.57 -9.71 -5.62
CA THR A 75 -0.35 -8.63 -6.55
C THR A 75 -0.30 -7.28 -5.83
N LEU A 76 -1.18 -7.10 -4.83
CA LEU A 76 -1.20 -5.86 -4.08
C LEU A 76 0.14 -5.62 -3.38
N VAL A 77 0.65 -6.61 -2.69
CA VAL A 77 1.91 -6.45 -1.98
C VAL A 77 3.05 -6.27 -2.98
N GLY A 78 3.01 -6.99 -4.09
CA GLY A 78 4.03 -6.83 -5.11
C GLY A 78 4.06 -5.44 -5.71
N ASP A 79 2.89 -4.89 -6.01
CA ASP A 79 2.81 -3.54 -6.57
C ASP A 79 3.34 -2.52 -5.55
N PHE A 80 3.00 -2.71 -4.28
CA PHE A 80 3.43 -1.80 -3.24
C PHE A 80 4.95 -1.83 -3.09
N LEU A 81 5.53 -3.02 -3.05
CA LEU A 81 6.97 -3.13 -2.91
C LEU A 81 7.71 -2.58 -4.13
N GLN A 82 7.13 -2.76 -5.31
CA GLN A 82 7.74 -2.23 -6.51
C GLN A 82 7.70 -0.70 -6.50
N ASP A 83 6.62 -0.12 -6.02
CA ASP A 83 6.54 1.34 -5.91
C ASP A 83 7.52 1.87 -4.88
N ILE A 84 7.75 1.14 -3.80
CA ILE A 84 8.74 1.55 -2.82
C ILE A 84 10.11 1.59 -3.47
N GLU A 85 10.42 0.58 -4.27
CA GLU A 85 11.71 0.53 -4.90
C GLU A 85 11.89 1.69 -5.87
N ARG A 86 10.85 2.03 -6.61
CA ARG A 86 10.93 3.16 -7.52
C ARG A 86 11.13 4.47 -6.76
N ALA A 87 10.46 4.63 -5.64
CA ALA A 87 10.61 5.83 -4.84
C ALA A 87 12.02 5.95 -4.27
N ARG A 88 12.60 4.81 -3.92
CA ARG A 88 13.95 4.83 -3.36
C ARG A 88 15.01 5.11 -4.41
N ARG A 89 14.72 4.81 -5.65
CA ARG A 89 15.68 5.06 -6.69
C ARG A 89 15.69 6.51 -7.10
N GLY A 90 14.59 7.15 -6.93
CA GLY A 90 14.54 8.40 -7.42
C GLY A 90 13.85 9.42 -7.16
#